data_f768b87ae41cea82876276d980b8b45e
#
_entry.id   f768b87ae41cea82876276d980b8b45e
#
_cell.length_a   1.000
_cell.length_b   1.000
_cell.length_c   1.000
_cell.angle_alpha   90.00
_cell.angle_beta   90.00
_cell.angle_gamma   90.00
#
_symmetry.space_group_name_H-M   'P 1'
#
loop_
_entity.id
_entity.type
_entity.pdbx_description
1 polymer ?
#
loop_
_entity_poly.entity_id
_entity_poly.type
_entity_poly.pdbx_seq_one_letter_code
_entity_poly.pdbx_strand_id
1 'polypeptide(L)'
;MDIVRLGIIGIGNIGTAHAHAVYGGEISGMKLKAVCDVNPKRLEYAKAAFDGVKRFSSADELIKSGTCDAVIVSVPHRLHSQISQAALKAGLHVLCEKPEDVSVGRADALNRVARESGKVFAIMLNQRTNPLFKKLKQLVSSGKLGRIKNSVWIVTNWYRTQHYYDSGDWRATWSGEGGGVLLNQAVHNLDIWQWICGMPSSVTAFCDRARYHNIEVEDAATIFARYPDGATGTFITSTGECPGTNRFEVSGEYGKAVIEDGRLKLWLLDCSERKICFESERDFYEAKPSVYEYLPDEKESAHKGVIQAFSDAILKGTPPVAWGEEGINELMISNAAYLSQWKNNTTVNLPIDADEFERMLDKMAQSSESARESAKPAEKAEKQISHVGYQSRWSVNW
;
A
#
# COMPACT_ATOMS: atom_id res chain seq x y z
N MET A 1 -13.68 2.14 27.53
CA MET A 1 -13.01 0.85 27.20
C MET A 1 -11.53 1.03 27.52
N ASP A 2 -10.96 0.18 28.37
CA ASP A 2 -9.56 0.34 28.80
C ASP A 2 -8.58 -0.47 27.95
N ILE A 3 -9.06 -1.48 27.25
CA ILE A 3 -8.27 -2.38 26.39
C ILE A 3 -9.14 -2.83 25.21
N VAL A 4 -8.60 -2.74 23.99
CA VAL A 4 -9.21 -3.25 22.77
C VAL A 4 -9.00 -4.76 22.67
N ARG A 5 -10.09 -5.52 22.53
CA ARG A 5 -10.04 -6.97 22.26
C ARG A 5 -9.91 -7.17 20.76
N LEU A 6 -8.72 -7.59 20.31
CA LEU A 6 -8.42 -7.74 18.89
C LEU A 6 -8.67 -9.17 18.39
N GLY A 7 -9.29 -9.27 17.21
CA GLY A 7 -9.30 -10.46 16.36
C GLY A 7 -8.41 -10.25 15.13
N ILE A 8 -7.78 -11.32 14.62
CA ILE A 8 -7.05 -11.27 13.34
C ILE A 8 -7.67 -12.28 12.39
N ILE A 9 -8.13 -11.79 11.24
CA ILE A 9 -8.75 -12.60 10.18
C ILE A 9 -7.72 -12.78 9.06
N GLY A 10 -7.26 -14.04 8.88
CA GLY A 10 -6.15 -14.39 8.01
C GLY A 10 -4.82 -14.36 8.77
N ILE A 11 -4.33 -15.53 9.22
CA ILE A 11 -3.03 -15.69 9.83
C ILE A 11 -2.01 -16.30 8.85
N GLY A 12 -1.95 -15.69 7.66
CA GLY A 12 -0.84 -15.85 6.73
C GLY A 12 0.46 -15.27 7.29
N ASN A 13 1.44 -15.01 6.44
CA ASN A 13 2.73 -14.46 6.89
C ASN A 13 2.57 -13.13 7.65
N ILE A 14 1.83 -12.19 7.10
CA ILE A 14 1.67 -10.86 7.70
C ILE A 14 0.74 -10.90 8.92
N GLY A 15 -0.40 -11.59 8.82
CA GLY A 15 -1.33 -11.72 9.95
C GLY A 15 -0.71 -12.44 11.14
N THR A 16 0.17 -13.43 10.92
CA THR A 16 0.95 -14.08 11.98
C THR A 16 1.92 -13.08 12.65
N ALA A 17 2.59 -12.23 11.87
CA ALA A 17 3.47 -11.19 12.41
C ALA A 17 2.69 -10.18 13.27
N HIS A 18 1.50 -9.75 12.82
CA HIS A 18 0.61 -8.91 13.62
C HIS A 18 0.17 -9.60 14.92
N ALA A 19 -0.20 -10.88 14.83
CA ALA A 19 -0.58 -11.67 16.01
C ALA A 19 0.53 -11.71 17.04
N HIS A 20 1.77 -11.99 16.64
CA HIS A 20 2.92 -11.98 17.54
C HIS A 20 3.16 -10.63 18.19
N ALA A 21 3.11 -9.53 17.43
CA ALA A 21 3.31 -8.19 17.97
C ALA A 21 2.28 -7.84 19.05
N VAL A 22 1.00 -8.15 18.81
CA VAL A 22 -0.06 -7.86 19.78
C VAL A 22 -0.04 -8.83 20.96
N TYR A 23 0.16 -10.13 20.71
CA TYR A 23 0.24 -11.15 21.76
C TYR A 23 1.45 -10.93 22.68
N GLY A 24 2.59 -10.53 22.11
CA GLY A 24 3.82 -10.20 22.83
C GLY A 24 3.76 -8.90 23.63
N GLY A 25 2.64 -8.16 23.59
CA GLY A 25 2.47 -6.92 24.35
C GLY A 25 3.21 -5.70 23.77
N GLU A 26 3.61 -5.77 22.49
CA GLU A 26 4.29 -4.66 21.80
C GLU A 26 3.34 -3.51 21.42
N ILE A 27 2.03 -3.72 21.53
CA ILE A 27 0.98 -2.73 21.26
C ILE A 27 0.23 -2.42 22.56
N SER A 28 0.35 -1.18 23.01
CA SER A 28 -0.32 -0.73 24.23
C SER A 28 -1.84 -0.60 24.04
N GLY A 29 -2.60 -0.92 25.07
CA GLY A 29 -4.06 -0.80 25.05
C GLY A 29 -4.77 -1.84 24.18
N MET A 30 -4.08 -2.89 23.70
CA MET A 30 -4.67 -3.91 22.83
C MET A 30 -4.28 -5.32 23.28
N LYS A 31 -5.20 -6.28 23.17
CA LYS A 31 -4.92 -7.70 23.47
C LYS A 31 -5.49 -8.60 22.39
N LEU A 32 -4.68 -9.55 21.92
CA LEU A 32 -5.12 -10.59 21.00
C LEU A 32 -6.10 -11.54 21.72
N LYS A 33 -7.31 -11.67 21.19
CA LYS A 33 -8.38 -12.51 21.75
C LYS A 33 -8.85 -13.60 20.81
N ALA A 34 -8.71 -13.37 19.50
CA ALA A 34 -9.10 -14.35 18.51
C ALA A 34 -8.21 -14.30 17.27
N VAL A 35 -8.09 -15.44 16.61
CA VAL A 35 -7.53 -15.56 15.25
C VAL A 35 -8.44 -16.41 14.41
N CYS A 36 -8.44 -16.14 13.10
CA CYS A 36 -9.22 -16.90 12.11
C CYS A 36 -8.37 -17.22 10.89
N ASP A 37 -8.45 -18.45 10.42
CA ASP A 37 -7.92 -18.85 9.11
C ASP A 37 -8.68 -20.06 8.60
N VAL A 38 -8.86 -20.16 7.29
CA VAL A 38 -9.50 -21.34 6.64
C VAL A 38 -8.54 -22.54 6.59
N ASN A 39 -7.24 -22.34 6.78
CA ASN A 39 -6.24 -23.39 6.77
C ASN A 39 -6.07 -24.00 8.18
N PRO A 40 -6.44 -25.29 8.39
CA PRO A 40 -6.35 -25.92 9.71
C PRO A 40 -4.92 -26.01 10.24
N LYS A 41 -3.90 -26.12 9.37
CA LYS A 41 -2.48 -26.12 9.80
C LYS A 41 -2.09 -24.80 10.48
N ARG A 42 -2.62 -23.68 10.01
CA ARG A 42 -2.39 -22.36 10.63
C ARG A 42 -3.11 -22.23 11.96
N LEU A 43 -4.31 -22.79 12.09
CA LEU A 43 -5.03 -22.83 13.36
C LEU A 43 -4.34 -23.72 14.41
N GLU A 44 -3.73 -24.85 14.00
CA GLU A 44 -2.90 -25.66 14.88
C GLU A 44 -1.63 -24.91 15.32
N TYR A 45 -0.97 -24.22 14.40
CA TYR A 45 0.12 -23.32 14.77
C TYR A 45 -0.32 -22.28 15.81
N ALA A 46 -1.44 -21.60 15.56
CA ALA A 46 -1.96 -20.58 16.49
C ALA A 46 -2.31 -21.15 17.86
N LYS A 47 -2.74 -22.42 17.92
CA LYS A 47 -2.99 -23.14 19.17
C LYS A 47 -1.71 -23.29 20.01
N ALA A 48 -0.61 -23.58 19.37
CA ALA A 48 0.68 -23.74 20.04
C ALA A 48 1.34 -22.39 20.40
N ALA A 49 1.15 -21.35 19.54
CA ALA A 49 1.83 -20.08 19.67
C ALA A 49 1.11 -19.06 20.56
N PHE A 50 -0.22 -19.13 20.68
CA PHE A 50 -1.04 -18.10 21.32
C PHE A 50 -2.00 -18.73 22.35
N ASP A 51 -1.48 -18.98 23.57
CA ASP A 51 -2.29 -19.55 24.64
C ASP A 51 -3.45 -18.62 25.03
N GLY A 52 -4.62 -19.20 25.30
CA GLY A 52 -5.83 -18.47 25.68
C GLY A 52 -6.50 -17.69 24.55
N VAL A 53 -5.98 -17.72 23.30
CA VAL A 53 -6.56 -17.08 22.13
C VAL A 53 -7.56 -18.02 21.44
N LYS A 54 -8.80 -17.55 21.19
CA LYS A 54 -9.81 -18.32 20.49
C LYS A 54 -9.45 -18.46 18.99
N ARG A 55 -9.81 -19.58 18.41
CA ARG A 55 -9.56 -19.91 17.00
C ARG A 55 -10.86 -20.15 16.29
N PHE A 56 -10.99 -19.60 15.08
CA PHE A 56 -12.15 -19.72 14.23
C PHE A 56 -11.75 -20.17 12.84
N SER A 57 -12.54 -21.01 12.23
CA SER A 57 -12.33 -21.48 10.83
C SER A 57 -13.00 -20.58 9.79
N SER A 58 -13.87 -19.67 10.24
CA SER A 58 -14.64 -18.75 9.39
C SER A 58 -14.57 -17.33 9.95
N ALA A 59 -14.38 -16.35 9.05
CA ALA A 59 -14.44 -14.94 9.40
C ALA A 59 -15.81 -14.57 10.01
N ASP A 60 -16.89 -15.12 9.48
CA ASP A 60 -18.25 -14.90 9.94
C ASP A 60 -18.47 -15.37 11.39
N GLU A 61 -17.91 -16.54 11.74
CA GLU A 61 -17.95 -17.05 13.12
C GLU A 61 -17.19 -16.12 14.09
N LEU A 62 -16.00 -15.66 13.71
CA LEU A 62 -15.23 -14.72 14.54
C LEU A 62 -16.01 -13.40 14.71
N ILE A 63 -16.51 -12.82 13.63
CA ILE A 63 -17.25 -11.54 13.63
C ILE A 63 -18.48 -11.62 14.54
N LYS A 64 -19.24 -12.71 14.47
CA LYS A 64 -20.48 -12.91 15.25
C LYS A 64 -20.23 -13.39 16.69
N SER A 65 -19.00 -13.76 17.04
CA SER A 65 -18.69 -14.42 18.33
C SER A 65 -18.78 -13.51 19.56
N GLY A 66 -18.83 -12.18 19.39
CA GLY A 66 -18.75 -11.21 20.49
C GLY A 66 -17.40 -11.21 21.25
N THR A 67 -16.39 -11.90 20.73
CA THR A 67 -15.08 -12.04 21.38
C THR A 67 -14.23 -10.78 21.22
N CYS A 68 -14.40 -10.01 20.14
CA CYS A 68 -13.54 -8.90 19.75
C CYS A 68 -14.32 -7.58 19.69
N ASP A 69 -13.59 -6.47 19.88
CA ASP A 69 -14.06 -5.09 19.65
C ASP A 69 -13.56 -4.56 18.30
N ALA A 70 -12.43 -5.12 17.84
CA ALA A 70 -11.77 -4.74 16.61
C ALA A 70 -11.18 -5.96 15.90
N VAL A 71 -11.00 -5.84 14.58
CA VAL A 71 -10.32 -6.85 13.77
C VAL A 71 -9.25 -6.24 12.88
N ILE A 72 -8.16 -7.01 12.65
CA ILE A 72 -7.26 -6.80 11.53
C ILE A 72 -7.66 -7.79 10.44
N VAL A 73 -7.88 -7.30 9.21
CA VAL A 73 -8.22 -8.10 8.04
C VAL A 73 -6.98 -8.26 7.18
N SER A 74 -6.41 -9.47 7.12
CA SER A 74 -5.14 -9.81 6.44
C SER A 74 -5.26 -11.07 5.59
N VAL A 75 -6.28 -11.10 4.78
CA VAL A 75 -6.67 -12.16 3.83
C VAL A 75 -6.15 -11.83 2.41
N PRO A 76 -6.38 -12.65 1.37
CA PRO A 76 -6.14 -12.25 -0.01
C PRO A 76 -6.93 -11.01 -0.43
N HIS A 77 -6.35 -10.17 -1.29
CA HIS A 77 -6.81 -8.82 -1.61
C HIS A 77 -8.31 -8.70 -1.94
N ARG A 78 -8.83 -9.60 -2.80
CA ARG A 78 -10.26 -9.60 -3.22
C ARG A 78 -11.26 -9.83 -2.08
N LEU A 79 -10.81 -10.26 -0.91
CA LEU A 79 -11.66 -10.51 0.26
C LEU A 79 -11.61 -9.37 1.28
N HIS A 80 -10.70 -8.39 1.11
CA HIS A 80 -10.52 -7.29 2.06
C HIS A 80 -11.80 -6.51 2.26
N SER A 81 -12.38 -5.99 1.18
CA SER A 81 -13.61 -5.18 1.24
C SER A 81 -14.80 -5.98 1.81
N GLN A 82 -15.02 -7.20 1.34
CA GLN A 82 -16.15 -8.01 1.79
C GLN A 82 -16.11 -8.30 3.29
N ILE A 83 -14.94 -8.73 3.80
CA ILE A 83 -14.79 -9.09 5.23
C ILE A 83 -14.81 -7.82 6.10
N SER A 84 -14.18 -6.74 5.66
CA SER A 84 -14.18 -5.46 6.35
C SER A 84 -15.61 -4.89 6.48
N GLN A 85 -16.39 -4.94 5.41
CA GLN A 85 -17.80 -4.53 5.45
C GLN A 85 -18.61 -5.36 6.44
N ALA A 86 -18.43 -6.69 6.45
CA ALA A 86 -19.14 -7.57 7.38
C ALA A 86 -18.78 -7.23 8.84
N ALA A 87 -17.50 -6.98 9.13
CA ALA A 87 -17.02 -6.60 10.46
C ALA A 87 -17.56 -5.23 10.91
N LEU A 88 -17.53 -4.21 10.03
CA LEU A 88 -18.07 -2.88 10.31
C LEU A 88 -19.58 -2.92 10.58
N LYS A 89 -20.34 -3.65 9.76
CA LYS A 89 -21.80 -3.86 9.94
C LYS A 89 -22.14 -4.58 11.25
N ALA A 90 -21.24 -5.45 11.73
CA ALA A 90 -21.36 -6.12 13.02
C ALA A 90 -20.93 -5.24 14.20
N GLY A 91 -20.52 -4.00 13.96
CA GLY A 91 -20.14 -3.05 15.00
C GLY A 91 -18.69 -3.18 15.48
N LEU A 92 -17.81 -3.85 14.74
CA LEU A 92 -16.39 -3.95 15.03
C LEU A 92 -15.60 -2.79 14.40
N HIS A 93 -14.54 -2.34 15.05
CA HIS A 93 -13.53 -1.49 14.42
C HIS A 93 -12.65 -2.33 13.49
N VAL A 94 -12.18 -1.76 12.38
CA VAL A 94 -11.44 -2.50 11.36
C VAL A 94 -10.13 -1.80 11.00
N LEU A 95 -9.03 -2.57 11.03
CA LEU A 95 -7.78 -2.24 10.35
C LEU A 95 -7.62 -3.22 9.19
N CYS A 96 -7.71 -2.70 7.96
CA CYS A 96 -7.58 -3.50 6.75
C CYS A 96 -6.12 -3.51 6.27
N GLU A 97 -5.60 -4.67 5.86
CA GLU A 97 -4.36 -4.73 5.10
C GLU A 97 -4.53 -4.08 3.73
N LYS A 98 -3.41 -3.62 3.18
CA LYS A 98 -3.37 -3.03 1.84
C LYS A 98 -3.31 -4.13 0.75
N PRO A 99 -3.79 -3.84 -0.46
CA PRO A 99 -4.65 -2.71 -0.83
C PRO A 99 -6.04 -2.82 -0.18
N GLU A 100 -6.81 -1.74 -0.19
CA GLU A 100 -8.18 -1.76 0.37
C GLU A 100 -9.07 -2.82 -0.28
N ASP A 101 -8.94 -2.99 -1.59
CA ASP A 101 -9.46 -4.09 -2.42
C ASP A 101 -8.64 -4.10 -3.74
N VAL A 102 -9.10 -4.82 -4.75
CA VAL A 102 -8.48 -4.84 -6.09
C VAL A 102 -9.05 -3.79 -7.02
N SER A 103 -10.21 -3.22 -6.71
CA SER A 103 -10.88 -2.21 -7.54
C SER A 103 -11.48 -1.06 -6.74
N VAL A 104 -11.49 0.12 -7.36
CA VAL A 104 -12.07 1.33 -6.77
C VAL A 104 -13.57 1.19 -6.49
N GLY A 105 -14.32 0.43 -7.28
CA GLY A 105 -15.76 0.20 -7.05
C GLY A 105 -16.04 -0.54 -5.75
N ARG A 106 -15.23 -1.57 -5.44
CA ARG A 106 -15.33 -2.34 -4.20
C ARG A 106 -14.83 -1.54 -2.99
N ALA A 107 -13.76 -0.78 -3.15
CA ALA A 107 -13.26 0.12 -2.13
C ALA A 107 -14.30 1.21 -1.79
N ASP A 108 -14.93 1.83 -2.77
CA ASP A 108 -15.98 2.83 -2.54
C ASP A 108 -17.21 2.23 -1.81
N ALA A 109 -17.57 0.98 -2.14
CA ALA A 109 -18.63 0.29 -1.42
C ALA A 109 -18.28 0.04 0.06
N LEU A 110 -17.02 -0.32 0.36
CA LEU A 110 -16.52 -0.45 1.72
C LEU A 110 -16.52 0.90 2.43
N ASN A 111 -16.06 1.95 1.79
CA ASN A 111 -15.97 3.30 2.35
C ASN A 111 -17.36 3.86 2.71
N ARG A 112 -18.40 3.55 1.93
CA ARG A 112 -19.79 3.88 2.29
C ARG A 112 -20.24 3.19 3.58
N VAL A 113 -19.97 1.89 3.69
CA VAL A 113 -20.29 1.12 4.92
C VAL A 113 -19.49 1.64 6.12
N ALA A 114 -18.24 2.00 5.93
CA ALA A 114 -17.39 2.55 6.98
C ALA A 114 -17.96 3.85 7.56
N ARG A 115 -18.36 4.79 6.70
CA ARG A 115 -19.00 6.06 7.12
C ARG A 115 -20.29 5.83 7.91
N GLU A 116 -21.10 4.87 7.48
CA GLU A 116 -22.38 4.55 8.14
C GLU A 116 -22.21 3.81 9.48
N SER A 117 -21.10 3.09 9.66
CA SER A 117 -20.87 2.24 10.82
C SER A 117 -20.57 3.00 12.12
N GLY A 118 -20.05 4.22 12.01
CA GLY A 118 -19.55 5.01 13.14
C GLY A 118 -18.34 4.36 13.86
N LYS A 119 -17.68 3.38 13.23
CA LYS A 119 -16.50 2.69 13.76
C LYS A 119 -15.20 3.26 13.17
N VAL A 120 -14.10 3.05 13.87
CA VAL A 120 -12.78 3.35 13.33
C VAL A 120 -12.50 2.36 12.21
N PHE A 121 -12.35 2.88 11.00
CA PHE A 121 -11.85 2.15 9.85
C PHE A 121 -10.49 2.72 9.45
N ALA A 122 -9.44 1.92 9.49
CA ALA A 122 -8.07 2.29 9.15
C ALA A 122 -7.48 1.30 8.14
N ILE A 123 -6.44 1.74 7.43
CA ILE A 123 -5.71 0.91 6.45
C ILE A 123 -4.22 0.84 6.78
N MET A 124 -3.58 -0.30 6.45
CA MET A 124 -2.19 -0.61 6.78
C MET A 124 -1.19 0.06 5.83
N LEU A 125 -1.18 1.38 5.80
CA LEU A 125 -0.23 2.18 5.02
C LEU A 125 1.01 2.52 5.87
N ASN A 126 1.76 1.48 6.22
CA ASN A 126 2.86 1.55 7.17
C ASN A 126 4.00 2.48 6.73
N GLN A 127 4.25 2.69 5.43
CA GLN A 127 5.28 3.61 4.97
C GLN A 127 5.01 5.08 5.31
N ARG A 128 3.77 5.46 5.63
CA ARG A 128 3.46 6.78 6.18
C ARG A 128 4.07 7.01 7.57
N THR A 129 4.58 5.96 8.22
CA THR A 129 5.35 6.09 9.48
C THR A 129 6.82 6.45 9.27
N ASN A 130 7.34 6.33 8.04
CA ASN A 130 8.73 6.63 7.71
C ASN A 130 9.04 8.12 7.92
N PRO A 131 10.06 8.47 8.73
CA PRO A 131 10.35 9.86 9.08
C PRO A 131 10.76 10.72 7.87
N LEU A 132 11.42 10.14 6.85
CA LEU A 132 11.78 10.90 5.65
C LEU A 132 10.56 11.26 4.80
N PHE A 133 9.60 10.35 4.64
CA PHE A 133 8.36 10.66 3.93
C PHE A 133 7.49 11.65 4.69
N LYS A 134 7.41 11.53 6.03
CA LYS A 134 6.76 12.54 6.87
C LYS A 134 7.40 13.91 6.71
N LYS A 135 8.75 13.96 6.71
CA LYS A 135 9.50 15.22 6.52
C LYS A 135 9.24 15.82 5.15
N LEU A 136 9.29 15.01 4.08
CA LEU A 136 8.98 15.48 2.72
C LEU A 136 7.54 15.98 2.61
N LYS A 137 6.57 15.25 3.19
CA LYS A 137 5.16 15.68 3.26
C LYS A 137 5.04 17.03 3.95
N GLN A 138 5.72 17.22 5.09
CA GLN A 138 5.74 18.49 5.82
C GLN A 138 6.30 19.63 4.98
N LEU A 139 7.41 19.42 4.27
CA LEU A 139 8.04 20.43 3.41
C LEU A 139 7.12 20.85 2.26
N VAL A 140 6.44 19.89 1.63
CA VAL A 140 5.49 20.16 0.56
C VAL A 140 4.25 20.87 1.11
N SER A 141 3.61 20.34 2.17
CA SER A 141 2.36 20.92 2.71
C SER A 141 2.54 22.27 3.37
N SER A 142 3.73 22.60 3.86
CA SER A 142 4.07 23.94 4.39
C SER A 142 4.37 24.98 3.29
N GLY A 143 4.35 24.59 2.02
CA GLY A 143 4.71 25.45 0.90
C GLY A 143 6.20 25.75 0.77
N LYS A 144 7.08 25.02 1.50
CA LYS A 144 8.54 25.28 1.48
C LYS A 144 9.16 25.08 0.09
N LEU A 145 8.59 24.22 -0.74
CA LEU A 145 8.99 24.02 -2.15
C LEU A 145 8.20 24.91 -3.12
N GLY A 146 7.18 25.66 -2.64
CA GLY A 146 6.23 26.34 -3.51
C GLY A 146 5.31 25.38 -4.25
N ARG A 147 4.76 25.81 -5.38
CA ARG A 147 3.98 24.93 -6.25
C ARG A 147 4.88 23.83 -6.82
N ILE A 148 4.44 22.59 -6.72
CA ILE A 148 5.15 21.46 -7.34
C ILE A 148 5.11 21.64 -8.86
N LYS A 149 6.22 21.39 -9.52
CA LYS A 149 6.37 21.41 -10.98
C LYS A 149 6.48 20.02 -11.54
N ASN A 150 7.25 19.19 -10.87
CA ASN A 150 7.51 17.82 -11.30
C ASN A 150 7.83 16.91 -10.11
N SER A 151 7.47 15.64 -10.22
CA SER A 151 7.93 14.57 -9.34
C SER A 151 8.41 13.37 -10.15
N VAL A 152 9.50 12.75 -9.71
CA VAL A 152 10.02 11.52 -10.30
C VAL A 152 10.30 10.52 -9.19
N TRP A 153 9.71 9.34 -9.30
CA TRP A 153 10.04 8.24 -8.40
C TRP A 153 10.46 7.01 -9.19
N ILE A 154 11.68 6.59 -9.01
CA ILE A 154 12.20 5.31 -9.48
C ILE A 154 12.29 4.40 -8.27
N VAL A 155 11.50 3.33 -8.23
CA VAL A 155 11.45 2.36 -7.14
C VAL A 155 11.44 0.94 -7.71
N THR A 156 12.62 0.47 -8.09
CA THR A 156 12.84 -0.84 -8.71
C THR A 156 13.55 -1.83 -7.79
N ASN A 157 13.81 -1.44 -6.54
CA ASN A 157 14.43 -2.29 -5.53
C ASN A 157 13.48 -3.31 -4.87
N TRP A 158 12.29 -3.52 -5.44
CA TRP A 158 11.33 -4.55 -5.04
C TRP A 158 11.64 -5.94 -5.60
N TYR A 159 12.90 -6.25 -5.90
CA TYR A 159 13.27 -7.53 -6.50
C TYR A 159 12.56 -8.73 -5.86
N ARG A 160 12.03 -9.59 -6.70
CA ARG A 160 11.41 -10.86 -6.33
C ARG A 160 11.99 -11.99 -7.18
N THR A 161 12.13 -13.16 -6.59
CA THR A 161 12.49 -14.37 -7.33
C THR A 161 11.23 -15.05 -7.86
N GLN A 162 11.37 -15.92 -8.86
CA GLN A 162 10.25 -16.75 -9.32
C GLN A 162 9.65 -17.57 -8.17
N HIS A 163 10.49 -18.10 -7.26
CA HIS A 163 10.03 -18.83 -6.08
C HIS A 163 9.05 -18.03 -5.19
N TYR A 164 9.20 -16.71 -5.09
CA TYR A 164 8.23 -15.86 -4.38
C TYR A 164 6.86 -15.94 -5.03
N TYR A 165 6.79 -15.87 -6.35
CA TYR A 165 5.53 -15.93 -7.10
C TYR A 165 4.91 -17.31 -7.04
N ASP A 166 5.71 -18.37 -7.12
CA ASP A 166 5.28 -19.77 -7.02
C ASP A 166 4.81 -20.14 -5.60
N SER A 167 5.08 -19.30 -4.61
CA SER A 167 4.75 -19.57 -3.20
C SER A 167 3.25 -19.53 -2.88
N GLY A 168 2.35 -19.23 -3.81
CA GLY A 168 0.91 -19.18 -3.58
C GLY A 168 0.10 -19.14 -4.85
N ASP A 169 -0.96 -19.92 -4.90
CA ASP A 169 -1.82 -20.06 -6.07
C ASP A 169 -2.57 -18.75 -6.46
N TRP A 170 -2.71 -17.82 -5.53
CA TRP A 170 -3.37 -16.54 -5.73
C TRP A 170 -2.41 -15.43 -6.19
N ARG A 171 -1.08 -15.64 -5.96
CA ARG A 171 -0.08 -14.62 -6.28
C ARG A 171 0.09 -14.45 -7.78
N ALA A 172 0.39 -13.21 -8.16
CA ALA A 172 0.70 -12.82 -9.53
C ALA A 172 -0.35 -13.27 -10.56
N THR A 173 -1.63 -13.22 -10.15
CA THR A 173 -2.78 -13.65 -10.95
C THR A 173 -3.88 -12.61 -10.95
N TRP A 174 -4.54 -12.41 -12.07
CA TRP A 174 -5.66 -11.48 -12.16
C TRP A 174 -6.86 -11.92 -11.30
N SER A 175 -7.11 -13.24 -11.21
CA SER A 175 -8.22 -13.79 -10.43
C SER A 175 -7.98 -13.76 -8.92
N GLY A 176 -6.73 -13.90 -8.47
CA GLY A 176 -6.38 -13.97 -7.05
C GLY A 176 -5.88 -12.65 -6.46
N GLU A 177 -4.79 -12.11 -7.01
CA GLU A 177 -4.13 -10.90 -6.52
C GLU A 177 -4.75 -9.62 -7.10
N GLY A 178 -5.31 -9.72 -8.32
CA GLY A 178 -5.95 -8.61 -9.02
C GLY A 178 -4.99 -7.67 -9.75
N GLY A 179 -3.69 -7.94 -9.70
CA GLY A 179 -2.61 -7.19 -10.31
C GLY A 179 -1.25 -7.67 -9.81
N GLY A 180 -0.18 -7.01 -10.22
CA GLY A 180 1.19 -7.37 -9.89
C GLY A 180 1.91 -6.35 -9.03
N VAL A 181 3.02 -5.79 -9.54
CA VAL A 181 3.87 -4.87 -8.78
C VAL A 181 3.13 -3.62 -8.30
N LEU A 182 2.22 -3.07 -9.10
CA LEU A 182 1.47 -1.86 -8.74
C LEU A 182 0.50 -2.09 -7.58
N LEU A 183 -0.11 -3.28 -7.49
CA LEU A 183 -1.13 -3.59 -6.50
C LEU A 183 -0.57 -4.25 -5.23
N ASN A 184 0.61 -4.87 -5.31
CA ASN A 184 1.20 -5.56 -4.15
C ASN A 184 2.44 -4.86 -3.58
N GLN A 185 3.54 -4.76 -4.35
CA GLN A 185 4.79 -4.20 -3.83
C GLN A 185 4.78 -2.67 -3.83
N ALA A 186 4.49 -2.07 -4.96
CA ALA A 186 4.57 -0.62 -5.15
C ALA A 186 3.30 0.14 -4.71
N VAL A 187 2.28 -0.54 -4.21
CA VAL A 187 1.06 0.08 -3.66
C VAL A 187 1.39 1.10 -2.57
N HIS A 188 2.32 0.79 -1.68
CA HIS A 188 2.80 1.72 -0.66
C HIS A 188 3.47 2.96 -1.25
N ASN A 189 4.21 2.79 -2.37
CA ASN A 189 4.87 3.89 -3.04
C ASN A 189 3.86 4.77 -3.79
N LEU A 190 2.84 4.18 -4.41
CA LEU A 190 1.74 4.94 -5.00
C LEU A 190 0.98 5.74 -3.94
N ASP A 191 0.76 5.16 -2.75
CA ASP A 191 0.18 5.87 -1.62
C ASP A 191 1.05 7.08 -1.21
N ILE A 192 2.34 6.88 -0.95
CA ILE A 192 3.25 7.96 -0.56
C ILE A 192 3.33 9.02 -1.67
N TRP A 193 3.34 8.63 -2.93
CA TRP A 193 3.39 9.55 -4.06
C TRP A 193 2.19 10.48 -4.09
N GLN A 194 0.96 9.93 -4.02
CA GLN A 194 -0.25 10.76 -3.98
C GLN A 194 -0.38 11.52 -2.65
N TRP A 195 0.03 10.92 -1.52
CA TRP A 195 -0.03 11.57 -0.22
C TRP A 195 0.83 12.82 -0.16
N ILE A 196 2.00 12.82 -0.82
CA ILE A 196 2.93 13.95 -0.86
C ILE A 196 2.56 14.92 -1.98
N CYS A 197 2.37 14.44 -3.21
CA CYS A 197 2.20 15.26 -4.41
C CYS A 197 0.74 15.58 -4.77
N GLY A 198 -0.23 14.93 -4.12
CA GLY A 198 -1.66 15.03 -4.46
C GLY A 198 -2.09 14.01 -5.52
N MET A 199 -3.40 13.96 -5.76
CA MET A 199 -3.96 13.07 -6.79
C MET A 199 -3.78 13.68 -8.19
N PRO A 200 -3.33 12.88 -9.17
CA PRO A 200 -3.28 13.33 -10.55
C PRO A 200 -4.69 13.47 -11.15
N SER A 201 -4.82 14.30 -12.18
CA SER A 201 -6.05 14.40 -12.98
C SER A 201 -6.11 13.38 -14.11
N SER A 202 -4.96 12.87 -14.55
CA SER A 202 -4.88 11.81 -15.54
C SER A 202 -3.54 11.08 -15.50
N VAL A 203 -3.54 9.83 -16.00
CA VAL A 203 -2.34 9.02 -16.15
C VAL A 203 -2.27 8.37 -17.52
N THR A 204 -1.04 8.15 -18.00
CA THR A 204 -0.71 7.27 -19.12
C THR A 204 0.32 6.27 -18.62
N ALA A 205 0.11 4.98 -18.88
CA ALA A 205 0.95 3.95 -18.30
C ALA A 205 1.34 2.85 -19.28
N PHE A 206 2.50 2.27 -19.04
CA PHE A 206 3.02 1.05 -19.63
C PHE A 206 3.21 0.05 -18.50
N CYS A 207 2.44 -1.05 -18.51
CA CYS A 207 2.48 -2.10 -17.49
C CYS A 207 2.93 -3.39 -18.17
N ASP A 208 4.24 -3.67 -18.10
CA ASP A 208 4.83 -4.82 -18.79
C ASP A 208 4.49 -6.12 -18.05
N ARG A 209 3.67 -6.94 -18.69
CA ARG A 209 3.22 -8.22 -18.17
C ARG A 209 4.31 -9.28 -18.38
N ALA A 210 4.61 -10.06 -17.32
CA ALA A 210 5.51 -11.21 -17.40
C ALA A 210 6.84 -10.90 -18.11
N ARG A 211 7.39 -9.72 -17.86
CA ARG A 211 8.63 -9.29 -18.53
C ARG A 211 9.86 -10.01 -17.99
N TYR A 212 9.87 -10.23 -16.68
CA TYR A 212 11.02 -10.80 -15.95
C TYR A 212 10.70 -12.13 -15.27
N HIS A 213 9.41 -12.44 -15.10
CA HIS A 213 8.96 -13.63 -14.39
C HIS A 213 7.89 -14.38 -15.17
N ASN A 214 7.74 -15.66 -14.89
CA ASN A 214 6.65 -16.46 -15.45
C ASN A 214 5.37 -16.26 -14.60
N ILE A 215 4.65 -15.17 -14.86
CA ILE A 215 3.46 -14.72 -14.12
C ILE A 215 2.38 -14.21 -15.07
N GLU A 216 1.19 -13.90 -14.56
CA GLU A 216 0.07 -13.44 -15.41
C GLU A 216 -0.11 -11.92 -15.44
N VAL A 217 0.46 -11.23 -14.46
CA VAL A 217 0.29 -9.81 -14.20
C VAL A 217 1.56 -9.03 -14.56
N GLU A 218 1.57 -7.74 -14.34
CA GLU A 218 2.76 -6.91 -14.58
C GLU A 218 3.80 -7.08 -13.46
N ASP A 219 5.06 -7.12 -13.83
CA ASP A 219 6.23 -7.11 -12.97
C ASP A 219 7.12 -5.87 -13.17
N ALA A 220 6.74 -5.02 -14.12
CA ALA A 220 7.30 -3.69 -14.32
C ALA A 220 6.21 -2.71 -14.79
N ALA A 221 6.31 -1.46 -14.35
CA ALA A 221 5.40 -0.41 -14.79
C ALA A 221 6.08 0.96 -14.84
N THR A 222 5.67 1.77 -15.83
CA THR A 222 6.00 3.19 -15.93
C THR A 222 4.70 3.98 -16.07
N ILE A 223 4.48 4.94 -15.17
CA ILE A 223 3.30 5.80 -15.14
C ILE A 223 3.75 7.24 -15.35
N PHE A 224 3.15 7.92 -16.32
CA PHE A 224 3.23 9.37 -16.46
C PHE A 224 1.91 9.98 -15.98
N ALA A 225 1.98 10.93 -15.05
CA ALA A 225 0.84 11.60 -14.44
C ALA A 225 0.81 13.09 -14.78
N ARG A 226 -0.40 13.64 -14.95
CA ARG A 226 -0.66 15.08 -15.03
C ARG A 226 -1.52 15.50 -13.86
N TYR A 227 -1.22 16.67 -13.29
CA TYR A 227 -1.94 17.23 -12.16
C TYR A 227 -2.79 18.44 -12.58
N PRO A 228 -3.85 18.77 -11.84
CA PRO A 228 -4.77 19.88 -12.20
C PRO A 228 -4.09 21.24 -12.33
N ASP A 229 -3.00 21.46 -11.58
CA ASP A 229 -2.22 22.71 -11.57
C ASP A 229 -1.13 22.78 -12.67
N GLY A 230 -1.07 21.76 -13.53
CA GLY A 230 -0.10 21.64 -14.63
C GLY A 230 1.21 20.96 -14.24
N ALA A 231 1.37 20.52 -13.00
CA ALA A 231 2.50 19.68 -12.61
C ALA A 231 2.47 18.34 -13.35
N THR A 232 3.64 17.69 -13.41
CA THR A 232 3.79 16.35 -13.98
C THR A 232 4.44 15.40 -12.99
N GLY A 233 4.23 14.11 -13.19
CA GLY A 233 4.86 13.09 -12.39
C GLY A 233 5.24 11.87 -13.22
N THR A 234 6.36 11.23 -12.85
CA THR A 234 6.78 9.96 -13.45
C THR A 234 7.07 8.96 -12.34
N PHE A 235 6.47 7.80 -12.44
CA PHE A 235 6.65 6.70 -11.49
C PHE A 235 7.11 5.46 -12.24
N ILE A 236 8.25 4.89 -11.83
CA ILE A 236 8.84 3.70 -12.46
C ILE A 236 9.05 2.66 -11.37
N THR A 237 8.55 1.45 -11.59
CA THR A 237 8.69 0.34 -10.65
C THR A 237 8.94 -0.98 -11.35
N SER A 238 9.63 -1.90 -10.67
CA SER A 238 9.92 -3.24 -11.17
C SER A 238 10.19 -4.20 -10.01
N THR A 239 9.88 -5.48 -10.23
CA THR A 239 10.33 -6.57 -9.36
C THR A 239 11.46 -7.41 -9.98
N GLY A 240 11.93 -7.02 -11.16
CA GLY A 240 12.94 -7.75 -11.93
C GLY A 240 14.35 -7.16 -11.91
N GLU A 241 14.59 -6.08 -11.16
CA GLU A 241 15.91 -5.44 -11.10
C GLU A 241 16.68 -5.79 -9.83
N CYS A 242 17.93 -6.24 -10.00
CA CYS A 242 18.84 -6.56 -8.90
C CYS A 242 20.30 -6.21 -9.27
N PRO A 243 20.92 -5.18 -8.64
CA PRO A 243 20.28 -4.25 -7.70
C PRO A 243 19.30 -3.31 -8.39
N GLY A 244 18.28 -2.88 -7.65
CA GLY A 244 17.33 -1.86 -8.08
C GLY A 244 17.66 -0.48 -7.54
N THR A 245 16.86 0.50 -7.92
CA THR A 245 16.96 1.90 -7.49
C THR A 245 15.79 2.25 -6.58
N ASN A 246 16.01 3.12 -5.58
CA ASN A 246 14.93 3.80 -4.86
C ASN A 246 15.31 5.28 -4.71
N ARG A 247 14.78 6.12 -5.60
CA ARG A 247 15.01 7.56 -5.63
C ARG A 247 13.71 8.31 -5.89
N PHE A 248 13.30 9.13 -4.93
CA PHE A 248 12.14 9.99 -5.03
C PHE A 248 12.55 11.45 -5.04
N GLU A 249 12.27 12.14 -6.13
CA GLU A 249 12.56 13.57 -6.33
C GLU A 249 11.26 14.36 -6.51
N VAL A 250 11.15 15.50 -5.82
CA VAL A 250 10.05 16.47 -5.95
C VAL A 250 10.67 17.83 -6.21
N SER A 251 10.35 18.44 -7.34
CA SER A 251 10.80 19.76 -7.77
C SER A 251 9.64 20.77 -7.72
N GLY A 252 9.89 21.90 -7.09
CA GLY A 252 8.92 23.00 -6.96
C GLY A 252 9.53 24.35 -7.34
N GLU A 253 8.76 25.43 -7.14
CA GLU A 253 9.16 26.79 -7.50
C GLU A 253 10.33 27.33 -6.66
N TYR A 254 10.49 26.85 -5.42
CA TYR A 254 11.56 27.30 -4.53
C TYR A 254 12.71 26.30 -4.39
N GLY A 255 12.76 25.27 -5.24
CA GLY A 255 13.84 24.30 -5.19
C GLY A 255 13.38 22.86 -5.35
N LYS A 256 14.15 21.93 -4.81
CA LYS A 256 13.83 20.50 -4.90
C LYS A 256 14.22 19.71 -3.66
N ALA A 257 13.55 18.60 -3.46
CA ALA A 257 13.86 17.60 -2.44
C ALA A 257 14.06 16.23 -3.09
N VAL A 258 15.03 15.46 -2.58
CA VAL A 258 15.35 14.11 -3.03
C VAL A 258 15.47 13.20 -1.83
N ILE A 259 14.74 12.08 -1.83
CA ILE A 259 14.96 10.96 -0.91
C ILE A 259 15.70 9.86 -1.67
N GLU A 260 16.88 9.52 -1.21
CA GLU A 260 17.73 8.47 -1.75
C GLU A 260 18.70 8.01 -0.66
N ASP A 261 19.11 6.74 -0.66
CA ASP A 261 20.07 6.16 0.27
C ASP A 261 19.80 6.45 1.76
N GLY A 262 18.53 6.41 2.17
CA GLY A 262 18.14 6.62 3.56
C GLY A 262 18.29 8.05 4.08
N ARG A 263 18.36 9.04 3.19
CA ARG A 263 18.46 10.47 3.51
C ARG A 263 17.53 11.32 2.65
N LEU A 264 17.15 12.48 3.16
CA LEU A 264 16.46 13.51 2.40
C LEU A 264 17.38 14.70 2.20
N LYS A 265 17.65 15.02 0.95
CA LYS A 265 18.43 16.20 0.54
C LYS A 265 17.48 17.27 -0.01
N LEU A 266 17.68 18.51 0.43
CA LEU A 266 16.84 19.65 0.07
C LEU A 266 17.70 20.77 -0.46
N TRP A 267 17.40 21.27 -1.66
CA TRP A 267 18.01 22.45 -2.27
C TRP A 267 16.94 23.55 -2.32
N LEU A 268 17.21 24.69 -1.67
CA LEU A 268 16.28 25.81 -1.62
C LEU A 268 16.90 27.05 -2.24
N LEU A 269 16.13 27.71 -3.10
CA LEU A 269 16.40 29.01 -3.65
C LEU A 269 15.95 30.11 -2.65
N ASP A 270 16.61 31.24 -2.68
CA ASP A 270 16.24 32.42 -1.88
C ASP A 270 14.95 33.08 -2.37
N CYS A 271 14.59 32.87 -3.63
CA CYS A 271 13.33 33.34 -4.24
C CYS A 271 12.78 32.29 -5.21
N SER A 272 11.54 32.46 -5.68
CA SER A 272 10.95 31.52 -6.66
C SER A 272 11.72 31.57 -7.98
N GLU A 273 11.83 30.41 -8.63
CA GLU A 273 12.47 30.35 -9.97
C GLU A 273 11.71 31.19 -11.02
N ARG A 274 10.41 31.39 -10.82
CA ARG A 274 9.63 32.28 -11.70
C ARG A 274 10.10 33.72 -11.60
N LYS A 275 10.40 34.20 -10.39
CA LYS A 275 11.00 35.54 -10.21
C LYS A 275 12.34 35.62 -10.95
N ILE A 276 13.20 34.63 -10.79
CA ILE A 276 14.49 34.57 -11.50
C ILE A 276 14.26 34.57 -13.01
N CYS A 277 13.33 33.75 -13.52
CA CYS A 277 13.04 33.61 -14.94
C CYS A 277 12.57 34.92 -15.60
N PHE A 278 11.73 35.69 -14.94
CA PHE A 278 11.13 36.87 -15.53
C PHE A 278 11.83 38.19 -15.21
N GLU A 279 12.65 38.23 -14.17
CA GLU A 279 13.36 39.45 -13.73
C GLU A 279 14.88 39.42 -14.04
N SER A 280 15.43 38.27 -14.45
CA SER A 280 16.84 38.18 -14.81
C SER A 280 17.10 38.81 -16.18
N GLU A 281 18.10 39.64 -16.26
CA GLU A 281 18.65 40.20 -17.53
C GLU A 281 19.70 39.28 -18.16
N ARG A 282 19.94 38.07 -17.61
CA ARG A 282 20.93 37.11 -18.08
C ARG A 282 20.26 35.98 -18.86
N ASP A 283 20.81 35.60 -19.99
CA ASP A 283 20.36 34.45 -20.77
C ASP A 283 20.53 33.13 -19.99
N PHE A 284 21.61 33.04 -19.19
CA PHE A 284 21.93 31.87 -18.37
C PHE A 284 22.03 32.27 -16.91
N TYR A 285 21.35 31.55 -16.04
CA TYR A 285 21.37 31.75 -14.60
C TYR A 285 21.86 30.51 -13.86
N GLU A 286 22.96 30.64 -13.15
CA GLU A 286 23.48 29.60 -12.25
C GLU A 286 22.88 29.79 -10.87
N ALA A 287 21.98 28.88 -10.50
CA ALA A 287 21.36 28.91 -9.18
C ALA A 287 22.38 28.51 -8.09
N LYS A 288 22.34 29.24 -6.97
CA LYS A 288 23.16 28.92 -5.77
C LYS A 288 22.18 28.59 -4.61
N PRO A 289 21.61 27.37 -4.60
CA PRO A 289 20.65 27.00 -3.55
C PRO A 289 21.37 26.76 -2.21
N SER A 290 20.68 27.08 -1.13
CA SER A 290 21.02 26.54 0.19
C SER A 290 20.74 25.03 0.20
N VAL A 291 21.69 24.24 0.71
CA VAL A 291 21.57 22.76 0.73
C VAL A 291 21.44 22.29 2.16
N TYR A 292 20.42 21.47 2.40
CA TYR A 292 20.15 20.83 3.69
C TYR A 292 20.09 19.32 3.50
N GLU A 293 20.52 18.58 4.50
CA GLU A 293 20.44 17.12 4.54
C GLU A 293 19.77 16.68 5.84
N TYR A 294 18.80 15.78 5.72
CA TYR A 294 18.09 15.21 6.85
C TYR A 294 18.34 13.70 6.87
N LEU A 295 18.84 13.23 8.01
CA LEU A 295 18.91 11.83 8.37
C LEU A 295 17.76 11.53 9.34
N PRO A 296 17.16 10.33 9.31
CA PRO A 296 16.11 10.00 10.27
C PRO A 296 16.72 9.89 11.68
N ASP A 297 16.17 10.67 12.62
CA ASP A 297 16.55 10.63 14.04
C ASP A 297 15.95 9.44 14.77
N GLU A 298 14.86 8.88 14.22
CA GLU A 298 14.12 7.76 14.80
C GLU A 298 13.98 6.62 13.79
N LYS A 299 13.90 5.40 14.33
CA LYS A 299 13.55 4.24 13.50
C LYS A 299 12.07 4.31 13.10
N GLU A 300 11.79 3.90 11.89
CA GLU A 300 10.41 3.72 11.42
C GLU A 300 9.65 2.76 12.34
N SER A 301 8.46 3.19 12.79
CA SER A 301 7.59 2.34 13.62
C SER A 301 6.82 1.29 12.80
N ALA A 302 6.80 1.46 11.47
CA ALA A 302 6.24 0.53 10.48
C ALA A 302 4.85 -0.01 10.88
N HIS A 303 4.63 -1.32 10.73
CA HIS A 303 3.36 -1.98 11.03
C HIS A 303 2.93 -1.80 12.48
N LYS A 304 3.88 -1.87 13.43
CA LYS A 304 3.58 -1.68 14.86
C LYS A 304 3.04 -0.28 15.14
N GLY A 305 3.62 0.74 14.51
CA GLY A 305 3.15 2.12 14.63
C GLY A 305 1.73 2.31 14.11
N VAL A 306 1.37 1.64 13.00
CA VAL A 306 0.00 1.67 12.48
C VAL A 306 -0.98 0.98 13.43
N ILE A 307 -0.64 -0.20 13.94
CA ILE A 307 -1.49 -0.93 14.90
C ILE A 307 -1.63 -0.15 16.21
N GLN A 308 -0.55 0.49 16.69
CA GLN A 308 -0.61 1.34 17.88
C GLN A 308 -1.52 2.54 17.67
N ALA A 309 -1.38 3.23 16.52
CA ALA A 309 -2.24 4.36 16.19
C ALA A 309 -3.72 3.95 16.04
N PHE A 310 -3.98 2.74 15.52
CA PHE A 310 -5.33 2.19 15.46
C PHE A 310 -5.90 1.90 16.86
N SER A 311 -5.08 1.34 17.78
CA SER A 311 -5.47 1.17 19.20
C SER A 311 -5.80 2.51 19.85
N ASP A 312 -4.95 3.52 19.62
CA ASP A 312 -5.13 4.87 20.19
C ASP A 312 -6.35 5.59 19.58
N ALA A 313 -6.64 5.35 18.30
CA ALA A 313 -7.84 5.89 17.66
C ALA A 313 -9.13 5.36 18.31
N ILE A 314 -9.16 4.07 18.67
CA ILE A 314 -10.30 3.46 19.35
C ILE A 314 -10.42 3.94 20.80
N LEU A 315 -9.31 4.00 21.54
CA LEU A 315 -9.31 4.26 22.98
C LEU A 315 -9.35 5.76 23.32
N LYS A 316 -8.70 6.59 22.50
CA LYS A 316 -8.43 8.01 22.77
C LYS A 316 -9.07 8.97 21.77
N GLY A 317 -9.61 8.46 20.66
CA GLY A 317 -10.15 9.28 19.58
C GLY A 317 -9.09 10.05 18.75
N THR A 318 -7.83 9.66 18.84
CA THR A 318 -6.76 10.24 18.02
C THR A 318 -6.82 9.74 16.58
N PRO A 319 -6.42 10.51 15.56
CA PRO A 319 -6.41 10.01 14.18
C PRO A 319 -5.48 8.80 14.02
N PRO A 320 -5.85 7.78 13.23
CA PRO A 320 -4.94 6.70 12.84
C PRO A 320 -3.85 7.24 11.88
N VAL A 321 -2.85 6.41 11.54
CA VAL A 321 -1.82 6.76 10.54
C VAL A 321 -2.44 7.06 9.18
N ALA A 322 -3.45 6.27 8.80
CA ALA A 322 -4.28 6.48 7.62
C ALA A 322 -5.70 6.00 7.90
N TRP A 323 -6.69 6.82 7.58
CA TRP A 323 -8.07 6.38 7.54
C TRP A 323 -8.25 5.35 6.42
N GLY A 324 -9.12 4.39 6.63
CA GLY A 324 -9.35 3.34 5.64
C GLY A 324 -9.75 3.88 4.28
N GLU A 325 -10.59 4.94 4.27
CA GLU A 325 -11.05 5.61 3.06
C GLU A 325 -9.94 6.22 2.20
N GLU A 326 -8.74 6.41 2.75
CA GLU A 326 -7.59 6.92 1.98
C GLU A 326 -6.97 5.85 1.07
N GLY A 327 -7.24 4.56 1.34
CA GLY A 327 -6.76 3.45 0.53
C GLY A 327 -7.28 3.45 -0.91
N ILE A 328 -8.40 4.10 -1.18
CA ILE A 328 -8.91 4.24 -2.54
C ILE A 328 -8.00 5.09 -3.45
N ASN A 329 -7.15 5.94 -2.89
CA ASN A 329 -6.36 6.89 -3.67
C ASN A 329 -5.24 6.19 -4.47
N GLU A 330 -4.43 5.32 -3.83
CA GLU A 330 -3.41 4.56 -4.53
C GLU A 330 -4.03 3.53 -5.47
N LEU A 331 -5.19 2.99 -5.07
CA LEU A 331 -5.96 2.06 -5.88
C LEU A 331 -6.50 2.74 -7.15
N MET A 332 -6.96 3.99 -7.06
CA MET A 332 -7.38 4.80 -8.20
C MET A 332 -6.25 4.96 -9.23
N ILE A 333 -5.01 5.21 -8.78
CA ILE A 333 -3.86 5.38 -9.67
C ILE A 333 -3.48 4.04 -10.33
N SER A 334 -3.42 2.95 -9.56
CA SER A 334 -3.08 1.63 -10.10
C SER A 334 -4.13 1.12 -11.08
N ASN A 335 -5.42 1.28 -10.76
CA ASN A 335 -6.52 0.90 -11.64
C ASN A 335 -6.54 1.76 -12.94
N ALA A 336 -6.26 3.06 -12.84
CA ALA A 336 -6.12 3.92 -14.02
C ALA A 336 -4.93 3.52 -14.89
N ALA A 337 -3.81 3.10 -14.28
CA ALA A 337 -2.65 2.59 -15.00
C ALA A 337 -2.99 1.30 -15.77
N TYR A 338 -3.71 0.36 -15.16
CA TYR A 338 -4.18 -0.84 -15.85
C TYR A 338 -5.15 -0.51 -16.99
N LEU A 339 -6.12 0.38 -16.78
CA LEU A 339 -7.01 0.83 -17.86
C LEU A 339 -6.24 1.47 -19.02
N SER A 340 -5.23 2.30 -18.70
CA SER A 340 -4.37 2.89 -19.74
C SER A 340 -3.71 1.80 -20.57
N GLN A 341 -3.06 0.82 -19.94
CA GLN A 341 -2.43 -0.31 -20.61
C GLN A 341 -3.42 -1.13 -21.43
N TRP A 342 -4.58 -1.49 -20.88
CA TRP A 342 -5.60 -2.30 -21.56
C TRP A 342 -6.26 -1.57 -22.72
N LYS A 343 -6.19 -0.23 -22.75
CA LYS A 343 -6.67 0.65 -23.82
C LYS A 343 -5.52 1.13 -24.72
N ASN A 344 -4.49 0.31 -24.93
CA ASN A 344 -3.32 0.61 -25.78
C ASN A 344 -2.55 1.85 -25.33
N ASN A 345 -2.29 1.98 -24.05
CA ASN A 345 -1.54 3.06 -23.42
C ASN A 345 -2.14 4.46 -23.66
N THR A 346 -3.45 4.54 -23.77
CA THR A 346 -4.14 5.83 -23.86
C THR A 346 -4.19 6.53 -22.51
N THR A 347 -4.28 7.86 -22.53
CA THR A 347 -4.46 8.65 -21.31
C THR A 347 -5.82 8.34 -20.68
N VAL A 348 -5.83 8.07 -19.40
CA VAL A 348 -7.01 7.83 -18.57
C VAL A 348 -7.18 8.96 -17.57
N ASN A 349 -8.35 9.58 -17.55
CA ASN A 349 -8.70 10.62 -16.58
C ASN A 349 -9.13 10.01 -15.24
N LEU A 350 -8.83 10.71 -14.15
CA LEU A 350 -9.28 10.36 -12.80
C LEU A 350 -10.38 11.34 -12.36
N PRO A 351 -11.43 10.85 -11.64
CA PRO A 351 -11.66 9.44 -11.29
C PRO A 351 -12.03 8.58 -12.50
N ILE A 352 -11.69 7.30 -12.42
CA ILE A 352 -12.02 6.33 -13.49
C ILE A 352 -13.48 5.88 -13.41
N ASP A 353 -13.99 5.32 -14.51
CA ASP A 353 -15.22 4.55 -14.51
C ASP A 353 -14.96 3.18 -13.83
N ALA A 354 -15.51 3.02 -12.63
CA ALA A 354 -15.35 1.81 -11.83
C ALA A 354 -15.96 0.57 -12.48
N ASP A 355 -17.10 0.72 -13.17
CA ASP A 355 -17.77 -0.39 -13.87
C ASP A 355 -16.98 -0.82 -15.12
N GLU A 356 -16.39 0.14 -15.85
CA GLU A 356 -15.48 -0.18 -16.96
C GLU A 356 -14.29 -1.01 -16.44
N PHE A 357 -13.68 -0.57 -15.35
CA PHE A 357 -12.54 -1.26 -14.75
C PHE A 357 -12.90 -2.71 -14.31
N GLU A 358 -14.01 -2.89 -13.58
CA GLU A 358 -14.46 -4.21 -13.13
C GLU A 358 -14.69 -5.15 -14.32
N ARG A 359 -15.40 -4.70 -15.36
CA ARG A 359 -15.61 -5.52 -16.57
C ARG A 359 -14.31 -5.96 -17.23
N MET A 360 -13.32 -5.07 -17.29
CA MET A 360 -12.02 -5.40 -17.89
C MET A 360 -11.20 -6.32 -16.99
N LEU A 361 -11.20 -6.10 -15.69
CA LEU A 361 -10.52 -6.97 -14.72
C LEU A 361 -11.12 -8.40 -14.72
N ASP A 362 -12.43 -8.53 -14.76
CA ASP A 362 -13.10 -9.84 -14.84
C ASP A 362 -12.75 -10.58 -16.14
N LYS A 363 -12.67 -9.86 -17.27
CA LYS A 363 -12.20 -10.43 -18.54
C LYS A 363 -10.77 -10.94 -18.45
N MET A 364 -9.88 -10.18 -17.80
CA MET A 364 -8.49 -10.61 -17.57
C MET A 364 -8.43 -11.83 -16.65
N ALA A 365 -9.22 -11.86 -15.58
CA ALA A 365 -9.30 -12.99 -14.66
C ALA A 365 -9.79 -14.28 -15.36
N GLN A 366 -10.86 -14.20 -16.13
CA GLN A 366 -11.39 -15.33 -16.90
C GLN A 366 -10.40 -15.88 -17.92
N SER A 367 -9.69 -15.00 -18.64
CA SER A 367 -8.67 -15.43 -19.61
C SER A 367 -7.50 -16.15 -18.94
N SER A 368 -7.13 -15.74 -17.74
CA SER A 368 -6.08 -16.36 -16.94
C SER A 368 -6.48 -17.74 -16.40
N GLU A 369 -7.69 -17.88 -15.90
CA GLU A 369 -8.21 -19.17 -15.39
C GLU A 369 -8.26 -20.21 -16.52
N SER A 370 -8.78 -19.83 -17.69
CA SER A 370 -8.83 -20.72 -18.85
C SER A 370 -7.42 -21.17 -19.32
N ALA A 371 -6.44 -20.29 -19.23
CA ALA A 371 -5.05 -20.63 -19.57
C ALA A 371 -4.42 -21.60 -18.56
N ARG A 372 -4.75 -21.49 -17.26
CA ARG A 372 -4.27 -22.42 -16.21
C ARG A 372 -4.91 -23.78 -16.30
N GLU A 373 -6.20 -23.87 -16.55
CA GLU A 373 -6.90 -25.14 -16.74
C GLU A 373 -6.31 -25.93 -17.89
N SER A 374 -5.80 -25.22 -18.91
CA SER A 374 -5.11 -25.82 -20.07
C SER A 374 -3.66 -26.22 -19.81
N ALA A 375 -3.04 -25.69 -18.76
CA ALA A 375 -1.66 -25.98 -18.38
C ALA A 375 -1.58 -27.19 -17.44
N LYS A 376 -0.60 -28.11 -17.65
CA LYS A 376 -0.35 -29.22 -16.71
C LYS A 376 0.01 -28.65 -15.33
N PRO A 377 -0.50 -29.26 -14.22
CA PRO A 377 -0.15 -28.84 -12.88
C PRO A 377 1.37 -28.94 -12.66
N ALA A 378 2.00 -27.82 -12.28
CA ALA A 378 3.37 -27.87 -11.77
C ALA A 378 3.36 -28.58 -10.39
N GLU A 379 4.36 -29.43 -10.11
CA GLU A 379 4.54 -30.00 -8.77
C GLU A 379 4.65 -28.87 -7.73
N LYS A 380 3.71 -28.84 -6.81
CA LYS A 380 3.66 -27.79 -5.76
C LYS A 380 4.72 -28.07 -4.71
N ALA A 381 5.68 -27.18 -4.56
CA ALA A 381 6.59 -27.20 -3.42
C ALA A 381 5.81 -27.04 -2.11
N GLU A 382 6.03 -27.93 -1.13
CA GLU A 382 5.43 -27.80 0.20
C GLU A 382 5.90 -26.51 0.88
N LYS A 383 4.94 -25.66 1.25
CA LYS A 383 5.24 -24.41 1.94
C LYS A 383 5.64 -24.66 3.38
N GLN A 384 6.87 -24.36 3.74
CA GLN A 384 7.22 -24.13 5.15
C GLN A 384 6.53 -22.84 5.62
N ILE A 385 5.73 -22.94 6.70
CA ILE A 385 5.20 -21.78 7.42
C ILE A 385 6.41 -21.08 8.04
N SER A 386 6.84 -19.97 7.46
CA SER A 386 7.98 -19.24 8.02
C SER A 386 7.52 -18.44 9.25
N HIS A 387 8.07 -18.76 10.40
CA HIS A 387 7.80 -18.15 11.69
C HIS A 387 8.58 -16.85 11.93
N VAL A 388 8.86 -16.09 10.89
CA VAL A 388 9.77 -14.97 10.99
C VAL A 388 8.95 -13.69 11.11
N GLY A 389 9.22 -12.94 12.16
CA GLY A 389 8.63 -11.62 12.43
C GLY A 389 8.94 -10.60 11.33
N TYR A 390 8.43 -9.37 11.46
CA TYR A 390 8.58 -8.29 10.47
C TYR A 390 10.02 -8.09 9.96
N GLN A 391 11.03 -8.32 10.81
CA GLN A 391 12.43 -7.94 10.53
C GLN A 391 13.15 -8.78 9.49
N SER A 392 12.75 -10.00 9.22
CA SER A 392 13.53 -10.89 8.35
C SER A 392 13.13 -10.89 6.87
N ARG A 393 11.98 -10.31 6.53
CA ARG A 393 11.48 -10.21 5.14
C ARG A 393 11.49 -8.79 4.59
N TRP A 394 11.60 -7.79 5.44
CA TRP A 394 11.43 -6.39 5.11
C TRP A 394 12.70 -5.56 5.35
N SER A 395 13.87 -6.22 5.44
CA SER A 395 15.16 -5.54 5.44
C SER A 395 15.47 -4.97 4.04
N VAL A 396 14.56 -4.20 3.52
CA VAL A 396 14.86 -3.28 2.43
C VAL A 396 15.36 -2.01 3.11
N ASN A 397 16.65 -1.72 2.98
CA ASN A 397 17.18 -0.44 3.39
C ASN A 397 16.51 0.63 2.51
N TRP A 398 15.71 1.43 3.14
CA TRP A 398 15.04 2.57 2.54
C TRP A 398 16.00 3.74 2.41
#